data_c25256d2fc02eaa5a4329af8aff0c14d
#
_entry.id   c25256d2fc02eaa5a4329af8aff0c14d
#
_cell.length_a   1.000
_cell.length_b   1.000
_cell.length_c   1.000
_cell.angle_alpha   90.00
_cell.angle_beta   90.00
_cell.angle_gamma   90.00
#
_symmetry.space_group_name_H-M   'P 1'
#
loop_
_entity.id
_entity.type
_entity.pdbx_description
1 polymer ?
#
loop_
_entity_poly.entity_id
_entity_poly.type
_entity_poly.pdbx_seq_one_letter_code
_entity_poly.pdbx_strand_id
1 'polypeptide(L)'
;MTKVNVVSGFLGAGKTTLSESLLYLTGNIRKLGRVDHGDAFLDTDTLERERGITIFSKQALMETAHLALTLVDTPGHADFSAEAERVLPILDGAVLVISGTDGVQAHTVTLWRLLESYGVPVFLFINKMDLAGAEKEKLLRQLQTLSPGCVDFTAPMEKIAENAALCDEALLESYLETGTVTKGNLQA
;
A
#
# COMPACT_ATOMS: atom_id res chain seq x y z
N MET A 1 13.29 -11.87 7.34
CA MET A 1 12.20 -12.02 6.36
C MET A 1 11.27 -10.84 6.57
N THR A 2 11.19 -9.96 5.61
CA THR A 2 10.39 -8.72 5.72
C THR A 2 8.91 -9.03 5.61
N LYS A 3 8.10 -8.53 6.53
CA LYS A 3 6.64 -8.69 6.51
C LYS A 3 6.02 -7.41 5.99
N VAL A 4 5.49 -7.47 4.77
CA VAL A 4 4.76 -6.36 4.16
C VAL A 4 3.27 -6.66 4.19
N ASN A 5 2.51 -5.75 4.71
CA ASN A 5 1.06 -5.83 4.71
C ASN A 5 0.46 -5.02 3.58
N VAL A 6 -0.47 -5.62 2.86
CA VAL A 6 -1.34 -4.87 1.95
C VAL A 6 -2.60 -4.47 2.69
N VAL A 7 -2.57 -3.29 3.28
CA VAL A 7 -3.73 -2.71 3.97
C VAL A 7 -4.50 -1.84 2.99
N SER A 8 -5.80 -2.02 2.90
CA SER A 8 -6.61 -1.16 2.05
C SER A 8 -7.31 -0.06 2.81
N GLY A 9 -7.47 1.09 2.13
CA GLY A 9 -8.25 2.21 2.62
C GLY A 9 -9.76 2.04 2.54
N PHE A 10 -10.33 1.37 1.55
CA PHE A 10 -11.78 1.29 1.33
C PHE A 10 -12.20 -0.01 0.65
N LEU A 11 -13.45 -0.40 0.87
CA LEU A 11 -14.07 -1.52 0.15
C LEU A 11 -14.08 -1.22 -1.36
N GLY A 12 -13.59 -2.15 -2.16
CA GLY A 12 -13.54 -1.99 -3.62
C GLY A 12 -12.31 -1.24 -4.16
N ALA A 13 -11.35 -0.79 -3.34
CA ALA A 13 -10.11 -0.18 -3.84
C ALA A 13 -9.22 -1.15 -4.66
N GLY A 14 -9.50 -2.46 -4.62
CA GLY A 14 -8.81 -3.49 -5.40
C GLY A 14 -7.60 -4.12 -4.71
N LYS A 15 -7.60 -4.19 -3.37
CA LYS A 15 -6.54 -4.85 -2.58
C LYS A 15 -6.29 -6.28 -2.97
N THR A 16 -7.34 -7.12 -2.87
CA THR A 16 -7.24 -8.55 -3.18
C THR A 16 -6.76 -8.75 -4.62
N THR A 17 -7.21 -7.91 -5.55
CA THR A 17 -6.71 -7.92 -6.93
C THR A 17 -5.22 -7.58 -7.02
N LEU A 18 -4.75 -6.60 -6.24
CA LEU A 18 -3.33 -6.27 -6.15
C LEU A 18 -2.53 -7.43 -5.54
N SER A 19 -3.01 -8.00 -4.43
CA SER A 19 -2.41 -9.13 -3.75
C SER A 19 -2.30 -10.35 -4.67
N GLU A 20 -3.37 -10.70 -5.39
CA GLU A 20 -3.40 -11.75 -6.41
C GLU A 20 -2.40 -11.48 -7.54
N SER A 21 -2.32 -10.23 -8.01
CA SER A 21 -1.37 -9.83 -9.06
C SER A 21 0.09 -9.99 -8.60
N LEU A 22 0.39 -9.61 -7.37
CA LEU A 22 1.72 -9.78 -6.78
C LEU A 22 2.09 -11.28 -6.66
N LEU A 23 1.17 -12.11 -6.17
CA LEU A 23 1.36 -13.56 -6.07
C LEU A 23 1.55 -14.22 -7.44
N TYR A 24 0.84 -13.75 -8.45
CA TYR A 24 0.99 -14.24 -9.82
C TYR A 24 2.35 -13.84 -10.43
N LEU A 25 2.74 -12.57 -10.29
CA LEU A 25 4.02 -12.05 -10.79
C LEU A 25 5.23 -12.70 -10.13
N THR A 26 5.12 -13.08 -8.86
CA THR A 26 6.17 -13.80 -8.13
C THR A 26 6.14 -15.32 -8.37
N GLY A 27 5.19 -15.83 -9.17
CA GLY A 27 5.08 -17.25 -9.50
C GLY A 27 4.50 -18.12 -8.39
N ASN A 28 4.01 -17.52 -7.31
CA ASN A 28 3.39 -18.25 -6.19
C ASN A 28 2.05 -18.87 -6.58
N ILE A 29 1.33 -18.25 -7.51
CA ILE A 29 0.11 -18.80 -8.11
C ILE A 29 0.28 -18.90 -9.63
N ARG A 30 -0.32 -19.93 -10.23
CA ARG A 30 -0.21 -20.21 -11.67
C ARG A 30 -1.30 -19.52 -12.51
N LYS A 31 -2.40 -19.13 -11.88
CA LYS A 31 -3.54 -18.49 -12.50
C LYS A 31 -3.94 -17.28 -11.66
N LEU A 32 -4.18 -16.15 -12.31
CA LEU A 32 -4.71 -14.97 -11.65
C LEU A 32 -6.18 -15.21 -11.28
N GLY A 33 -6.49 -15.20 -9.98
CA GLY A 33 -7.86 -15.25 -9.50
C GLY A 33 -8.55 -13.89 -9.59
N ARG A 34 -9.87 -13.90 -9.65
CA ARG A 34 -10.70 -12.69 -9.67
C ARG A 34 -11.73 -12.73 -8.56
N VAL A 35 -11.83 -11.63 -7.81
CA VAL A 35 -12.78 -11.50 -6.70
C VAL A 35 -14.22 -11.64 -7.20
N ASP A 36 -14.53 -11.01 -8.33
CA ASP A 36 -15.87 -11.04 -8.98
C ASP A 36 -16.30 -12.44 -9.45
N HIS A 37 -15.33 -13.35 -9.66
CA HIS A 37 -15.60 -14.73 -10.05
C HIS A 37 -15.52 -15.71 -8.87
N GLY A 38 -15.12 -15.22 -7.67
CA GLY A 38 -14.97 -16.04 -6.47
C GLY A 38 -13.87 -17.09 -6.56
N ASP A 39 -12.88 -16.92 -7.47
CA ASP A 39 -11.76 -17.81 -7.69
C ASP A 39 -10.41 -17.23 -7.24
N ALA A 40 -10.42 -16.13 -6.47
CA ALA A 40 -9.23 -15.55 -5.89
C ALA A 40 -8.57 -16.54 -4.90
N PHE A 41 -7.26 -16.69 -4.97
CA PHE A 41 -6.47 -17.60 -4.15
C PHE A 41 -6.57 -17.29 -2.66
N LEU A 42 -6.61 -15.99 -2.33
CA LEU A 42 -6.71 -15.52 -0.96
C LEU A 42 -8.15 -15.61 -0.41
N ASP A 43 -9.20 -15.62 -1.23
CA ASP A 43 -10.59 -15.71 -0.78
C ASP A 43 -11.02 -17.17 -0.62
N THR A 44 -10.59 -17.82 0.47
CA THR A 44 -10.87 -19.24 0.75
C THR A 44 -12.20 -19.48 1.46
N ASP A 45 -12.76 -18.47 2.14
CA ASP A 45 -14.01 -18.58 2.88
C ASP A 45 -15.23 -18.39 1.97
N THR A 46 -16.29 -19.18 2.19
CA THR A 46 -17.52 -19.12 1.40
C THR A 46 -18.27 -17.80 1.58
N LEU A 47 -18.29 -17.25 2.79
CA LEU A 47 -18.95 -15.97 3.09
C LEU A 47 -18.19 -14.79 2.44
N GLU A 48 -16.86 -14.85 2.37
CA GLU A 48 -16.05 -13.84 1.68
C GLU A 48 -16.34 -13.86 0.19
N ARG A 49 -16.41 -15.05 -0.43
CA ARG A 49 -16.74 -15.22 -1.86
C ARG A 49 -18.14 -14.72 -2.20
N GLU A 50 -19.13 -15.06 -1.37
CA GLU A 50 -20.53 -14.64 -1.59
C GLU A 50 -20.69 -13.11 -1.45
N ARG A 51 -19.94 -12.49 -0.56
CA ARG A 51 -20.03 -11.04 -0.31
C ARG A 51 -19.03 -10.21 -1.09
N GLY A 52 -18.00 -10.83 -1.70
CA GLY A 52 -16.92 -10.16 -2.40
C GLY A 52 -16.08 -9.26 -1.50
N ILE A 53 -15.91 -9.64 -0.21
CA ILE A 53 -15.15 -8.88 0.78
C ILE A 53 -14.25 -9.81 1.60
N THR A 54 -13.07 -9.32 1.97
CA THR A 54 -12.18 -10.00 2.91
C THR A 54 -12.67 -9.76 4.34
N ILE A 55 -12.86 -10.82 5.12
CA ILE A 55 -13.33 -10.78 6.52
C ILE A 55 -12.16 -11.09 7.47
N PHE A 56 -11.32 -12.05 7.12
CA PHE A 56 -10.17 -12.50 7.92
C PHE A 56 -8.86 -12.13 7.26
N SER A 57 -7.87 -11.76 8.08
CA SER A 57 -6.49 -11.53 7.59
C SER A 57 -5.88 -12.82 7.08
N LYS A 58 -5.30 -12.79 5.88
CA LYS A 58 -4.68 -13.94 5.22
C LYS A 58 -3.22 -13.67 4.92
N GLN A 59 -2.42 -14.73 4.95
CA GLN A 59 -0.99 -14.65 4.75
C GLN A 59 -0.57 -15.47 3.54
N ALA A 60 0.36 -14.92 2.76
CA ALA A 60 1.04 -15.63 1.68
C ALA A 60 2.53 -15.28 1.68
N LEU A 61 3.37 -16.29 1.49
CA LEU A 61 4.80 -16.09 1.31
C LEU A 61 5.07 -15.77 -0.16
N MET A 62 5.86 -14.74 -0.40
CA MET A 62 6.33 -14.37 -1.73
C MET A 62 7.86 -14.31 -1.73
N GLU A 63 8.47 -14.93 -2.71
CA GLU A 63 9.92 -14.90 -2.90
C GLU A 63 10.25 -14.37 -4.29
N THR A 64 11.18 -13.44 -4.33
CA THR A 64 11.79 -12.94 -5.56
C THR A 64 13.30 -13.20 -5.51
N ALA A 65 14.03 -12.92 -6.59
CA ALA A 65 15.48 -13.07 -6.61
C ALA A 65 16.21 -12.27 -5.51
N HIS A 66 15.59 -11.22 -4.98
CA HIS A 66 16.23 -10.27 -4.06
C HIS A 66 15.49 -10.07 -2.74
N LEU A 67 14.25 -10.54 -2.62
CA LEU A 67 13.40 -10.22 -1.50
C LEU A 67 12.46 -11.40 -1.16
N ALA A 68 12.41 -11.75 0.11
CA ALA A 68 11.42 -12.66 0.66
C ALA A 68 10.43 -11.87 1.51
N LEU A 69 9.16 -11.92 1.16
CA LEU A 69 8.07 -11.16 1.78
C LEU A 69 7.02 -12.09 2.35
N THR A 70 6.45 -11.71 3.48
CA THR A 70 5.16 -12.24 3.92
C THR A 70 4.09 -11.20 3.59
N LEU A 71 3.27 -11.50 2.59
CA LEU A 71 2.10 -10.70 2.26
C LEU A 71 0.99 -11.01 3.25
N VAL A 72 0.41 -9.97 3.86
CA VAL A 72 -0.77 -10.10 4.72
C VAL A 72 -1.91 -9.29 4.12
N ASP A 73 -2.94 -9.95 3.60
CA ASP A 73 -4.16 -9.28 3.12
C ASP A 73 -5.12 -9.08 4.30
N THR A 74 -5.52 -7.86 4.55
CA THR A 74 -6.37 -7.48 5.68
C THR A 74 -7.75 -7.02 5.22
N PRO A 75 -8.79 -7.20 6.06
CA PRO A 75 -10.12 -6.68 5.77
C PRO A 75 -10.11 -5.17 5.50
N GLY A 76 -10.86 -4.73 4.48
CA GLY A 76 -10.99 -3.32 4.10
C GLY A 76 -12.28 -2.65 4.58
N HIS A 77 -13.15 -3.38 5.28
CA HIS A 77 -14.40 -2.85 5.79
C HIS A 77 -14.22 -2.32 7.21
N ALA A 78 -14.86 -1.19 7.52
CA ALA A 78 -14.73 -0.55 8.83
C ALA A 78 -15.15 -1.47 10.00
N ASP A 79 -16.13 -2.36 9.78
CA ASP A 79 -16.61 -3.32 10.78
C ASP A 79 -15.54 -4.36 11.19
N PHE A 80 -14.51 -4.55 10.35
CA PHE A 80 -13.41 -5.49 10.59
C PHE A 80 -12.08 -4.79 10.93
N SER A 81 -12.11 -3.52 11.31
CA SER A 81 -10.92 -2.74 11.66
C SER A 81 -10.11 -3.34 12.81
N ALA A 82 -10.79 -3.99 13.78
CA ALA A 82 -10.12 -4.70 14.87
C ALA A 82 -9.26 -5.88 14.39
N GLU A 83 -9.64 -6.54 13.29
CA GLU A 83 -8.84 -7.61 12.69
C GLU A 83 -7.59 -7.04 11.99
N ALA A 84 -7.73 -5.92 11.31
CA ALA A 84 -6.59 -5.20 10.74
C ALA A 84 -5.63 -4.72 11.83
N GLU A 85 -6.14 -4.16 12.94
CA GLU A 85 -5.34 -3.65 14.05
C GLU A 85 -4.48 -4.72 14.74
N ARG A 86 -4.97 -5.96 14.83
CA ARG A 86 -4.20 -7.09 15.40
C ARG A 86 -2.91 -7.41 14.67
N VAL A 87 -2.84 -7.06 13.40
CA VAL A 87 -1.69 -7.38 12.55
C VAL A 87 -0.66 -6.26 12.56
N LEU A 88 -1.06 -5.01 12.84
CA LEU A 88 -0.18 -3.83 12.76
C LEU A 88 1.12 -3.96 13.57
N PRO A 89 1.13 -4.48 14.83
CA PRO A 89 2.36 -4.55 15.63
C PRO A 89 3.45 -5.46 15.08
N ILE A 90 3.12 -6.31 14.10
CA ILE A 90 4.07 -7.28 13.53
C ILE A 90 4.51 -6.93 12.11
N LEU A 91 4.10 -5.75 11.59
CA LEU A 91 4.41 -5.33 10.23
C LEU A 91 5.72 -4.58 10.16
N ASP A 92 6.52 -4.89 9.14
CA ASP A 92 7.70 -4.10 8.76
C ASP A 92 7.35 -2.94 7.82
N GLY A 93 6.18 -3.00 7.16
CA GLY A 93 5.67 -1.96 6.27
C GLY A 93 4.25 -2.26 5.82
N ALA A 94 3.56 -1.25 5.33
CA ALA A 94 2.19 -1.36 4.83
C ALA A 94 2.04 -0.76 3.43
N VAL A 95 1.21 -1.38 2.61
CA VAL A 95 0.75 -0.81 1.34
C VAL A 95 -0.71 -0.41 1.49
N LEU A 96 -0.99 0.88 1.55
CA LEU A 96 -2.34 1.43 1.64
C LEU A 96 -2.89 1.67 0.24
N VAL A 97 -3.88 0.87 -0.15
CA VAL A 97 -4.48 0.92 -1.49
C VAL A 97 -5.64 1.91 -1.50
N ILE A 98 -5.59 2.89 -2.40
CA ILE A 98 -6.59 3.95 -2.57
C ILE A 98 -7.16 3.88 -3.99
N SER A 99 -8.47 4.02 -4.14
CA SER A 99 -9.10 4.16 -5.46
C SER A 99 -8.89 5.58 -6.00
N GLY A 100 -8.38 5.69 -7.22
CA GLY A 100 -8.15 6.97 -7.89
C GLY A 100 -9.43 7.76 -8.13
N THR A 101 -10.55 7.09 -8.30
CA THR A 101 -11.87 7.72 -8.48
C THR A 101 -12.47 8.23 -7.18
N ASP A 102 -12.26 7.49 -6.09
CA ASP A 102 -12.90 7.80 -4.79
C ASP A 102 -12.04 8.73 -3.93
N GLY A 103 -10.72 8.73 -4.17
CA GLY A 103 -9.76 9.53 -3.42
C GLY A 103 -9.60 9.12 -1.96
N VAL A 104 -9.12 10.04 -1.14
CA VAL A 104 -8.92 9.82 0.30
C VAL A 104 -10.26 9.86 1.02
N GLN A 105 -10.68 8.71 1.54
CA GLN A 105 -11.93 8.52 2.29
C GLN A 105 -11.69 8.60 3.80
N ALA A 106 -12.75 8.79 4.59
CA ALA A 106 -12.65 8.84 6.06
C ALA A 106 -11.96 7.59 6.66
N HIS A 107 -12.24 6.42 6.12
CA HIS A 107 -11.59 5.17 6.55
C HIS A 107 -10.09 5.15 6.20
N THR A 108 -9.68 5.71 5.07
CA THR A 108 -8.26 5.88 4.70
C THR A 108 -7.53 6.72 5.75
N VAL A 109 -8.14 7.82 6.20
CA VAL A 109 -7.59 8.68 7.25
C VAL A 109 -7.45 7.92 8.57
N THR A 110 -8.46 7.12 8.93
CA THR A 110 -8.43 6.30 10.15
C THR A 110 -7.29 5.28 10.11
N LEU A 111 -7.14 4.54 8.99
CA LEU A 111 -6.05 3.57 8.82
C LEU A 111 -4.68 4.24 8.80
N TRP A 112 -4.57 5.40 8.15
CA TRP A 112 -3.32 6.18 8.13
C TRP A 112 -2.88 6.51 9.56
N ARG A 113 -3.76 7.12 10.36
CA ARG A 113 -3.47 7.47 11.76
C ARG A 113 -3.11 6.26 12.61
N LEU A 114 -3.76 5.15 12.35
CA LEU A 114 -3.47 3.90 13.05
C LEU A 114 -2.07 3.39 12.68
N LEU A 115 -1.72 3.31 11.41
CA LEU A 115 -0.38 2.93 10.95
C LEU A 115 0.70 3.87 11.49
N GLU A 116 0.45 5.18 11.49
CA GLU A 116 1.32 6.20 12.06
C GLU A 116 1.53 5.98 13.57
N SER A 117 0.47 5.69 14.33
CA SER A 117 0.55 5.43 15.77
C SER A 117 1.38 4.18 16.13
N TYR A 118 1.44 3.21 15.22
CA TYR A 118 2.28 2.01 15.36
C TYR A 118 3.67 2.18 14.73
N GLY A 119 3.97 3.35 14.14
CA GLY A 119 5.26 3.61 13.48
C GLY A 119 5.53 2.74 12.25
N VAL A 120 4.48 2.25 11.59
CA VAL A 120 4.61 1.40 10.41
C VAL A 120 4.84 2.25 9.16
N PRO A 121 5.95 2.06 8.41
CA PRO A 121 6.17 2.75 7.14
C PRO A 121 5.06 2.44 6.14
N VAL A 122 4.56 3.47 5.44
CA VAL A 122 3.41 3.32 4.54
C VAL A 122 3.79 3.65 3.11
N PHE A 123 3.52 2.71 2.19
CA PHE A 123 3.49 2.95 0.76
C PHE A 123 2.04 3.14 0.30
N LEU A 124 1.79 4.23 -0.43
CA LEU A 124 0.48 4.52 -0.99
C LEU A 124 0.40 3.97 -2.42
N PHE A 125 -0.53 3.07 -2.67
CA PHE A 125 -0.80 2.55 -4.00
C PHE A 125 -2.14 3.07 -4.51
N ILE A 126 -2.07 3.96 -5.53
CA ILE A 126 -3.27 4.54 -6.14
C ILE A 126 -3.69 3.65 -7.30
N ASN A 127 -4.78 2.93 -7.11
CA ASN A 127 -5.36 2.02 -8.09
C ASN A 127 -6.46 2.70 -8.91
N LYS A 128 -6.86 2.11 -10.03
CA LYS A 128 -7.96 2.57 -10.89
C LYS A 128 -7.76 3.97 -11.48
N MET A 129 -6.51 4.35 -11.74
CA MET A 129 -6.17 5.63 -12.38
C MET A 129 -6.54 5.69 -13.87
N ASP A 130 -6.89 4.55 -14.46
CA ASP A 130 -7.40 4.37 -15.83
C ASP A 130 -8.89 4.71 -15.96
N LEU A 131 -9.61 4.83 -14.84
CA LEU A 131 -11.04 5.11 -14.86
C LEU A 131 -11.34 6.60 -14.98
N ALA A 132 -12.46 6.92 -15.61
CA ALA A 132 -12.95 8.30 -15.73
C ALA A 132 -13.22 8.89 -14.32
N GLY A 133 -12.74 10.12 -14.10
CA GLY A 133 -12.87 10.84 -12.82
C GLY A 133 -11.65 10.69 -11.90
N ALA A 134 -10.65 9.86 -12.24
CA ALA A 134 -9.38 9.83 -11.52
C ALA A 134 -8.50 11.02 -11.95
N GLU A 135 -8.13 11.87 -10.96
CA GLU A 135 -7.33 13.08 -11.18
C GLU A 135 -6.09 13.06 -10.28
N LYS A 136 -4.91 12.85 -10.87
CA LYS A 136 -3.64 12.69 -10.14
C LYS A 136 -3.33 13.90 -9.24
N GLU A 137 -3.43 15.11 -9.76
CA GLU A 137 -3.09 16.34 -9.03
C GLU A 137 -4.04 16.58 -7.83
N LYS A 138 -5.31 16.24 -7.98
CA LYS A 138 -6.28 16.35 -6.89
C LYS A 138 -5.97 15.33 -5.79
N LEU A 139 -5.65 14.10 -6.18
CA LEU A 139 -5.24 13.05 -5.23
C LEU A 139 -3.97 13.41 -4.48
N LEU A 140 -2.94 13.91 -5.17
CA LEU A 140 -1.70 14.34 -4.54
C LEU A 140 -1.95 15.42 -3.48
N ARG A 141 -2.80 16.42 -3.77
CA ARG A 141 -3.19 17.42 -2.77
C ARG A 141 -3.90 16.82 -1.55
N GLN A 142 -4.79 15.84 -1.75
CA GLN A 142 -5.44 15.14 -0.65
C GLN A 142 -4.43 14.34 0.20
N LEU A 143 -3.49 13.66 -0.44
CA LEU A 143 -2.45 12.89 0.24
C LEU A 143 -1.47 13.79 0.99
N GLN A 144 -1.10 14.93 0.43
CA GLN A 144 -0.26 15.94 1.11
C GLN A 144 -0.95 16.57 2.32
N THR A 145 -2.29 16.68 2.30
CA THR A 145 -3.06 17.09 3.48
C THR A 145 -3.04 16.00 4.57
N LEU A 146 -2.99 14.73 4.18
CA LEU A 146 -2.89 13.59 5.09
C LEU A 146 -1.47 13.48 5.68
N SER A 147 -0.46 13.62 4.82
CA SER A 147 0.96 13.61 5.19
C SER A 147 1.75 14.55 4.28
N PRO A 148 2.29 15.65 4.80
CA PRO A 148 3.11 16.60 4.02
C PRO A 148 4.37 15.97 3.40
N GLY A 149 4.90 14.89 4.00
CA GLY A 149 6.05 14.13 3.51
C GLY A 149 5.73 13.09 2.42
N CYS A 150 4.54 13.11 1.81
CA CYS A 150 4.22 12.22 0.70
C CYS A 150 5.08 12.50 -0.52
N VAL A 151 5.84 11.49 -0.98
CA VAL A 151 6.68 11.54 -2.18
C VAL A 151 6.02 10.76 -3.32
N ASP A 152 5.87 11.40 -4.48
CA ASP A 152 5.35 10.78 -5.70
C ASP A 152 6.47 10.04 -6.45
N PHE A 153 6.55 8.71 -6.31
CA PHE A 153 7.53 7.86 -6.99
C PHE A 153 7.32 7.73 -8.51
N THR A 154 6.24 8.28 -9.06
CA THR A 154 6.01 8.35 -10.52
C THR A 154 6.50 9.64 -11.15
N ALA A 155 7.00 10.58 -10.34
CA ALA A 155 7.62 11.82 -10.79
C ALA A 155 9.04 11.58 -11.36
N PRO A 156 9.61 12.54 -12.10
CA PRO A 156 11.02 12.48 -12.48
C PRO A 156 11.94 12.32 -11.26
N MET A 157 13.05 11.58 -11.44
CA MET A 157 13.96 11.21 -10.34
C MET A 157 14.48 12.44 -9.55
N GLU A 158 14.72 13.55 -10.25
CA GLU A 158 15.15 14.81 -9.62
C GLU A 158 14.12 15.34 -8.61
N LYS A 159 12.83 15.28 -8.97
CA LYS A 159 11.73 15.66 -8.07
C LYS A 159 11.55 14.68 -6.90
N ILE A 160 11.76 13.39 -7.15
CA ILE A 160 11.72 12.37 -6.09
C ILE A 160 12.85 12.64 -5.09
N ALA A 161 14.08 12.90 -5.58
CA ALA A 161 15.23 13.19 -4.74
C ALA A 161 15.03 14.48 -3.92
N GLU A 162 14.53 15.55 -4.55
CA GLU A 162 14.20 16.82 -3.87
C GLU A 162 13.16 16.60 -2.75
N ASN A 163 12.06 15.93 -3.05
CA ASN A 163 11.01 15.69 -2.06
C ASN A 163 11.49 14.73 -0.93
N ALA A 164 12.28 13.71 -1.26
CA ALA A 164 12.86 12.82 -0.26
C ALA A 164 13.83 13.58 0.67
N ALA A 165 14.64 14.47 0.11
CA ALA A 165 15.55 15.32 0.90
C ALA A 165 14.80 16.21 1.89
N LEU A 166 13.62 16.72 1.55
CA LEU A 166 12.79 17.54 2.44
C LEU A 166 12.20 16.74 3.63
N CYS A 167 12.22 15.41 3.59
CA CYS A 167 11.67 14.60 4.65
C CYS A 167 12.66 14.28 5.78
N ASP A 168 13.97 14.53 5.56
CA ASP A 168 15.03 14.22 6.52
C ASP A 168 16.14 15.29 6.47
N GLU A 169 16.55 15.81 7.63
CA GLU A 169 17.51 16.90 7.73
C GLU A 169 18.90 16.54 7.19
N ALA A 170 19.36 15.33 7.44
CA ALA A 170 20.67 14.86 6.95
C ALA A 170 20.66 14.62 5.44
N LEU A 171 19.54 14.13 4.91
CA LEU A 171 19.34 14.02 3.46
C LEU A 171 19.28 15.39 2.79
N LEU A 172 18.66 16.38 3.43
CA LEU A 172 18.58 17.74 2.93
C LEU A 172 19.96 18.38 2.84
N GLU A 173 20.77 18.29 3.89
CA GLU A 173 22.16 18.79 3.88
C GLU A 173 22.97 18.16 2.75
N SER A 174 22.92 16.83 2.62
CA SER A 174 23.62 16.10 1.55
C SER A 174 23.14 16.51 0.17
N TYR A 175 21.83 16.72 -0.01
CA TYR A 175 21.25 17.15 -1.29
C TYR A 175 21.68 18.60 -1.64
N LEU A 176 21.73 19.50 -0.66
CA LEU A 176 22.17 20.89 -0.87
C LEU A 176 23.64 20.96 -1.25
N GLU A 177 24.49 20.06 -0.73
CA GLU A 177 25.91 20.02 -1.05
C GLU A 177 26.21 19.36 -2.41
N THR A 178 25.50 18.28 -2.74
CA THR A 178 25.83 17.41 -3.89
C THR A 178 24.88 17.54 -5.09
N GLY A 179 23.67 18.12 -4.86
CA GLY A 179 22.59 18.17 -5.84
C GLY A 179 21.95 16.82 -6.14
N THR A 180 22.34 15.75 -5.39
CA THR A 180 21.84 14.40 -5.60
C THR A 180 21.62 13.66 -4.30
N VAL A 181 20.64 12.74 -4.27
CA VAL A 181 20.47 11.77 -3.19
C VAL A 181 21.05 10.44 -3.65
N THR A 182 22.08 9.96 -2.96
CA THR A 182 22.73 8.68 -3.30
C THR A 182 21.98 7.50 -2.68
N LYS A 183 22.11 6.30 -3.28
CA LYS A 183 21.50 5.07 -2.74
C LYS A 183 21.95 4.77 -1.31
N GLY A 184 23.17 5.17 -0.93
CA GLY A 184 23.67 4.99 0.43
C GLY A 184 22.94 5.84 1.48
N ASN A 185 22.48 7.02 1.10
CA ASN A 185 21.76 7.94 1.96
C ASN A 185 20.26 7.55 2.14
N LEU A 186 19.74 6.66 1.28
CA LEU A 186 18.35 6.16 1.37
C LEU A 186 18.26 4.85 2.19
N GLN A 187 19.39 4.30 2.64
CA GLN A 187 19.44 3.03 3.40
C GLN A 187 19.74 3.23 4.89
N ALA A 188 19.98 4.46 5.32
CA ALA A 188 20.15 4.84 6.71
C ALA A 188 18.81 5.19 7.36
#